data_53e5b577ec0df18f7ebcb84f77cb01c4
#
_entry.id   53e5b577ec0df18f7ebcb84f77cb01c4
#
_cell.length_a   1.000
_cell.length_b   1.000
_cell.length_c   1.000
_cell.angle_alpha   90.00
_cell.angle_beta   90.00
_cell.angle_gamma   90.00
#
_symmetry.space_group_name_H-M   'P 1'
#
loop_
_entity.id
_entity.type
_entity.pdbx_description
1 polymer ?
#
loop_
_entity_poly.entity_id
_entity_poly.type
_entity_poly.pdbx_seq_one_letter_code
_entity_poly.pdbx_strand_id
1 'polypeptide(L)'
;EEECVFYHDCDIIFTKYPDFIHNLCGDDLDWYVSDTIGYLGYNYVKSKGDDVLNAMCEIVGIHPELVKKKENQAGGAQYLIKKADWVFWDKVEKDCEKLFKDITALNIKKKIEDPTHHELQIWCSDMWAIAWNAWMRGYNTNIVPELNFAWATDDISRWDEAYIMHNAGVTQELSKDLFYKAHYIGMLPYLLEGDTYLRDRCSYKYFELIKSIGGNSCLL
;
A
#
# COMPACT_ATOMS: atom_id res chain seq x y z
N GLU A 1 5.72 -25.77 4.02
CA GLU A 1 4.71 -24.73 3.82
C GLU A 1 4.97 -23.66 4.86
N GLU A 2 5.18 -22.40 4.44
CA GLU A 2 5.41 -21.30 5.35
C GLU A 2 4.08 -20.97 6.05
N GLU A 3 4.10 -20.92 7.37
CA GLU A 3 2.91 -20.61 8.16
C GLU A 3 2.50 -19.15 8.08
N CYS A 4 3.44 -18.26 7.75
CA CYS A 4 3.25 -16.83 7.73
C CYS A 4 4.14 -16.16 6.66
N VAL A 5 3.58 -15.25 5.87
CA VAL A 5 4.28 -14.51 4.81
C VAL A 5 4.16 -13.02 5.06
N PHE A 6 5.28 -12.30 5.02
CA PHE A 6 5.28 -10.85 4.98
C PHE A 6 5.17 -10.38 3.53
N TYR A 7 3.99 -9.89 3.15
CA TYR A 7 3.71 -9.33 1.83
C TYR A 7 3.79 -7.80 1.89
N HIS A 8 4.55 -7.21 0.98
CA HIS A 8 4.79 -5.78 0.97
C HIS A 8 5.16 -5.26 -0.43
N ASP A 9 5.09 -3.95 -0.62
CA ASP A 9 5.58 -3.27 -1.81
C ASP A 9 7.11 -3.38 -1.92
N CYS A 10 7.62 -3.37 -3.16
CA CYS A 10 9.07 -3.52 -3.42
C CYS A 10 9.90 -2.27 -3.07
N ASP A 11 9.26 -1.15 -2.76
CA ASP A 11 9.89 0.13 -2.44
C ASP A 11 9.76 0.50 -0.96
N ILE A 12 9.76 -0.52 -0.09
CA ILE A 12 9.92 -0.35 1.35
C ILE A 12 11.37 -0.60 1.78
N ILE A 13 11.73 -0.04 2.92
CA ILE A 13 12.96 -0.34 3.65
C ILE A 13 12.62 -0.54 5.12
N PHE A 14 13.21 -1.56 5.75
CA PHE A 14 13.20 -1.66 7.20
C PHE A 14 14.21 -0.67 7.78
N THR A 15 13.74 0.25 8.61
CA THR A 15 14.57 1.27 9.28
C THR A 15 15.35 0.70 10.46
N LYS A 16 14.85 -0.42 10.99
CA LYS A 16 15.45 -1.21 12.08
C LYS A 16 15.03 -2.66 11.95
N TYR A 17 15.67 -3.55 12.71
CA TYR A 17 15.37 -4.97 12.66
C TYR A 17 13.91 -5.24 13.05
N PRO A 18 13.13 -5.99 12.24
CA PRO A 18 11.70 -6.21 12.47
C PRO A 18 11.47 -7.38 13.46
N ASP A 19 11.87 -7.22 14.70
CA ASP A 19 11.73 -8.22 15.77
C ASP A 19 10.27 -8.51 16.15
N PHE A 20 9.38 -7.58 15.84
CA PHE A 20 7.94 -7.71 16.09
C PHE A 20 7.26 -8.84 15.31
N ILE A 21 7.80 -9.26 14.17
CA ILE A 21 7.17 -10.27 13.29
C ILE A 21 6.88 -11.57 14.07
N HIS A 22 7.77 -11.98 14.94
CA HIS A 22 7.58 -13.19 15.77
C HIS A 22 6.43 -13.04 16.79
N ASN A 23 6.15 -11.81 17.22
CA ASN A 23 5.10 -11.54 18.21
C ASN A 23 3.70 -11.49 17.59
N LEU A 24 3.60 -11.32 16.26
CA LEU A 24 2.35 -11.24 15.52
C LEU A 24 1.85 -12.61 15.01
N CYS A 25 2.47 -13.72 15.43
CA CYS A 25 2.04 -15.07 15.09
C CYS A 25 0.88 -15.56 15.99
N GLY A 26 -0.22 -14.79 16.07
CA GLY A 26 -1.43 -15.13 16.82
C GLY A 26 -2.34 -16.15 16.13
N ASP A 27 -3.66 -16.00 16.27
CA ASP A 27 -4.67 -16.88 15.68
C ASP A 27 -4.48 -17.04 14.15
N ASP A 28 -4.76 -18.21 13.64
CA ASP A 28 -4.67 -18.57 12.21
C ASP A 28 -5.56 -17.70 11.30
N LEU A 29 -6.63 -17.12 11.86
CA LEU A 29 -7.54 -16.24 11.14
C LEU A 29 -7.16 -14.75 11.26
N ASP A 30 -6.12 -14.43 12.01
CA ASP A 30 -5.67 -13.05 12.19
C ASP A 30 -4.50 -12.74 11.25
N TRP A 31 -4.75 -11.85 10.31
CA TRP A 31 -3.74 -11.16 9.54
C TRP A 31 -3.45 -9.80 10.18
N TYR A 32 -2.25 -9.31 10.00
CA TYR A 32 -1.84 -8.01 10.51
C TYR A 32 -1.47 -7.09 9.36
N VAL A 33 -1.84 -5.80 9.47
CA VAL A 33 -1.75 -4.85 8.36
C VAL A 33 -1.38 -3.45 8.85
N SER A 34 -0.85 -2.63 7.95
CA SER A 34 -0.65 -1.20 8.19
C SER A 34 -1.98 -0.46 8.20
N ASP A 35 -2.05 0.68 8.90
CA ASP A 35 -3.22 1.56 8.88
C ASP A 35 -3.33 2.31 7.55
N THR A 36 -4.36 1.99 6.80
CA THR A 36 -4.72 2.65 5.54
C THR A 36 -6.23 2.97 5.48
N ILE A 37 -6.91 3.01 6.64
CA ILE A 37 -8.36 3.27 6.74
C ILE A 37 -8.74 4.54 5.96
N GLY A 38 -7.91 5.59 6.06
CA GLY A 38 -8.18 6.89 5.46
C GLY A 38 -8.40 6.87 3.94
N TYR A 39 -7.91 5.84 3.25
CA TYR A 39 -8.06 5.73 1.79
C TYR A 39 -8.49 4.34 1.28
N LEU A 40 -8.69 3.36 2.18
CA LEU A 40 -9.24 2.04 1.83
C LEU A 40 -10.58 1.75 2.50
N GLY A 41 -10.92 2.45 3.57
CA GLY A 41 -12.10 2.20 4.39
C GLY A 41 -13.43 2.39 3.65
N TYR A 42 -14.48 1.79 4.21
CA TYR A 42 -15.84 1.93 3.70
C TYR A 42 -16.25 3.40 3.54
N ASN A 43 -15.95 4.25 4.53
CA ASN A 43 -16.35 5.65 4.51
C ASN A 43 -15.64 6.41 3.38
N TYR A 44 -14.38 6.11 3.10
CA TYR A 44 -13.67 6.68 1.95
C TYR A 44 -14.30 6.25 0.63
N VAL A 45 -14.54 4.96 0.41
CA VAL A 45 -15.16 4.46 -0.83
C VAL A 45 -16.56 5.05 -1.01
N LYS A 46 -17.37 5.05 0.05
CA LYS A 46 -18.73 5.62 0.05
C LYS A 46 -18.74 7.12 -0.27
N SER A 47 -17.73 7.87 0.15
CA SER A 47 -17.60 9.30 -0.16
C SER A 47 -17.46 9.58 -1.67
N LYS A 48 -17.09 8.58 -2.47
CA LYS A 48 -16.99 8.66 -3.93
C LYS A 48 -18.32 8.37 -4.66
N GLY A 49 -19.29 7.87 -3.93
CA GLY A 49 -20.65 7.57 -4.38
C GLY A 49 -21.09 6.15 -4.03
N ASP A 50 -22.39 5.99 -3.76
CA ASP A 50 -22.97 4.68 -3.48
C ASP A 50 -22.88 3.75 -4.71
N ASP A 51 -22.90 4.28 -5.91
CA ASP A 51 -22.71 3.56 -7.16
C ASP A 51 -21.29 2.99 -7.28
N VAL A 52 -20.26 3.72 -6.83
CA VAL A 52 -18.86 3.26 -6.78
C VAL A 52 -18.73 2.10 -5.80
N LEU A 53 -19.24 2.28 -4.57
CA LEU A 53 -19.22 1.22 -3.55
C LEU A 53 -19.93 -0.05 -4.03
N ASN A 54 -21.13 0.10 -4.60
CA ASN A 54 -21.92 -1.03 -5.07
C ASN A 54 -21.22 -1.75 -6.24
N ALA A 55 -20.66 -1.03 -7.20
CA ALA A 55 -19.90 -1.60 -8.30
C ALA A 55 -18.70 -2.39 -7.82
N MET A 56 -17.92 -1.85 -6.89
CA MET A 56 -16.76 -2.55 -6.30
C MET A 56 -17.21 -3.81 -5.55
N CYS A 57 -18.29 -3.73 -4.76
CA CYS A 57 -18.84 -4.87 -4.03
C CYS A 57 -19.34 -5.97 -4.97
N GLU A 58 -19.97 -5.61 -6.09
CA GLU A 58 -20.43 -6.56 -7.12
C GLU A 58 -19.24 -7.26 -7.80
N ILE A 59 -18.17 -6.51 -8.12
CA ILE A 59 -16.98 -7.07 -8.75
C ILE A 59 -16.32 -8.13 -7.88
N VAL A 60 -16.13 -7.84 -6.60
CA VAL A 60 -15.48 -8.77 -5.66
C VAL A 60 -16.45 -9.86 -5.16
N GLY A 61 -17.75 -9.59 -5.19
CA GLY A 61 -18.78 -10.48 -4.67
C GLY A 61 -18.98 -10.37 -3.16
N ILE A 62 -18.66 -9.21 -2.56
CA ILE A 62 -18.79 -8.94 -1.13
C ILE A 62 -20.04 -8.11 -0.84
N HIS A 63 -20.68 -8.35 0.30
CA HIS A 63 -21.85 -7.55 0.70
C HIS A 63 -21.40 -6.20 1.30
N PRO A 64 -21.99 -5.05 0.90
CA PRO A 64 -21.59 -3.72 1.43
C PRO A 64 -21.63 -3.61 2.96
N GLU A 65 -22.58 -4.27 3.63
CA GLU A 65 -22.66 -4.28 5.09
C GLU A 65 -21.47 -5.00 5.75
N LEU A 66 -20.86 -6.00 5.08
CA LEU A 66 -19.63 -6.60 5.58
C LEU A 66 -18.46 -5.62 5.46
N VAL A 67 -18.34 -4.91 4.34
CA VAL A 67 -17.32 -3.87 4.17
C VAL A 67 -17.46 -2.79 5.24
N LYS A 68 -18.70 -2.33 5.49
CA LYS A 68 -19.00 -1.36 6.54
C LYS A 68 -18.63 -1.87 7.93
N LYS A 69 -18.96 -3.12 8.26
CA LYS A 69 -18.62 -3.75 9.55
C LYS A 69 -17.11 -3.85 9.76
N LYS A 70 -16.35 -3.99 8.67
CA LYS A 70 -14.89 -4.13 8.68
C LYS A 70 -14.14 -2.80 8.51
N GLU A 71 -14.80 -1.65 8.65
CA GLU A 71 -14.17 -0.31 8.52
C GLU A 71 -12.85 -0.20 9.26
N ASN A 72 -12.83 -0.56 10.54
CA ASN A 72 -11.63 -0.48 11.39
C ASN A 72 -10.58 -1.57 11.10
N GLN A 73 -10.79 -2.38 10.08
CA GLN A 73 -9.88 -3.41 9.59
C GLN A 73 -9.38 -3.11 8.16
N ALA A 74 -9.71 -1.94 7.62
CA ALA A 74 -9.31 -1.52 6.27
C ALA A 74 -7.85 -1.08 6.24
N GLY A 75 -6.97 -2.04 6.39
CA GLY A 75 -5.51 -1.86 6.34
C GLY A 75 -4.89 -2.49 5.11
N GLY A 76 -3.64 -2.11 4.81
CA GLY A 76 -2.92 -2.62 3.67
C GLY A 76 -1.52 -2.03 3.48
N ALA A 77 -0.99 -2.15 2.27
CA ALA A 77 0.38 -1.88 1.86
C ALA A 77 1.40 -2.88 2.43
N GLN A 78 1.41 -3.12 3.73
CA GLN A 78 2.19 -4.18 4.37
C GLN A 78 1.24 -5.14 5.08
N TYR A 79 1.46 -6.44 4.85
CA TYR A 79 0.62 -7.52 5.37
C TYR A 79 1.46 -8.63 5.97
N LEU A 80 1.07 -9.12 7.13
CA LEU A 80 1.49 -10.40 7.63
C LEU A 80 0.34 -11.39 7.41
N ILE A 81 0.49 -12.22 6.38
CA ILE A 81 -0.54 -13.10 5.83
C ILE A 81 -0.32 -14.52 6.29
N LYS A 82 -1.38 -15.21 6.69
CA LYS A 82 -1.36 -16.62 7.08
C LYS A 82 -2.30 -17.42 6.20
N LYS A 83 -1.87 -18.63 5.84
CA LYS A 83 -2.72 -19.66 5.19
C LYS A 83 -3.45 -19.20 3.92
N ALA A 84 -2.91 -18.23 3.19
CA ALA A 84 -3.42 -17.86 1.88
C ALA A 84 -2.98 -18.90 0.84
N ASP A 85 -3.95 -19.59 0.25
CA ASP A 85 -3.73 -20.59 -0.79
C ASP A 85 -3.72 -19.98 -2.20
N TRP A 86 -3.37 -20.78 -3.20
CA TRP A 86 -3.35 -20.33 -4.59
C TRP A 86 -4.74 -19.90 -5.09
N VAL A 87 -5.83 -20.48 -4.56
CA VAL A 87 -7.20 -20.12 -4.95
C VAL A 87 -7.54 -18.72 -4.46
N PHE A 88 -7.02 -18.32 -3.29
CA PHE A 88 -7.12 -16.95 -2.80
C PHE A 88 -6.45 -15.98 -3.76
N TRP A 89 -5.20 -16.25 -4.13
CA TRP A 89 -4.42 -15.34 -4.99
C TRP A 89 -4.97 -15.25 -6.42
N ASP A 90 -5.43 -16.37 -7.00
CA ASP A 90 -6.09 -16.38 -8.32
C ASP A 90 -7.33 -15.50 -8.34
N LYS A 91 -8.12 -15.51 -7.23
CA LYS A 91 -9.28 -14.62 -7.11
C LYS A 91 -8.86 -13.17 -6.90
N VAL A 92 -7.87 -12.91 -6.05
CA VAL A 92 -7.35 -11.55 -5.81
C VAL A 92 -6.86 -10.92 -7.12
N GLU A 93 -6.10 -11.64 -7.93
CA GLU A 93 -5.62 -11.17 -9.23
C GLU A 93 -6.79 -10.76 -10.14
N LYS A 94 -7.77 -11.65 -10.34
CA LYS A 94 -8.94 -11.39 -11.18
C LYS A 94 -9.77 -10.21 -10.71
N ASP A 95 -10.01 -10.12 -9.39
CA ASP A 95 -10.76 -9.02 -8.80
C ASP A 95 -10.00 -7.70 -8.92
N CYS A 96 -8.68 -7.70 -8.70
CA CYS A 96 -7.82 -6.54 -8.84
C CYS A 96 -7.86 -5.97 -10.25
N GLU A 97 -7.67 -6.80 -11.27
CA GLU A 97 -7.73 -6.39 -12.67
C GLU A 97 -9.11 -5.81 -13.03
N LYS A 98 -10.17 -6.45 -12.57
CA LYS A 98 -11.54 -6.02 -12.86
C LYS A 98 -11.88 -4.73 -12.12
N LEU A 99 -11.49 -4.60 -10.84
CA LEU A 99 -11.62 -3.36 -10.08
C LEU A 99 -10.90 -2.21 -10.79
N PHE A 100 -9.63 -2.40 -11.15
CA PHE A 100 -8.85 -1.38 -11.83
C PHE A 100 -9.51 -0.91 -13.12
N LYS A 101 -9.92 -1.86 -13.97
CA LYS A 101 -10.52 -1.56 -15.27
C LYS A 101 -11.88 -0.88 -15.15
N ASP A 102 -12.80 -1.49 -14.41
CA ASP A 102 -14.21 -1.08 -14.41
C ASP A 102 -14.41 0.20 -13.60
N ILE A 103 -13.69 0.36 -12.47
CA ILE A 103 -13.77 1.57 -11.66
C ILE A 103 -13.01 2.74 -12.31
N THR A 104 -11.93 2.49 -13.04
CA THR A 104 -11.31 3.55 -13.88
C THR A 104 -12.32 4.10 -14.88
N ALA A 105 -13.07 3.24 -15.56
CA ALA A 105 -14.10 3.66 -16.50
C ALA A 105 -15.23 4.45 -15.79
N LEU A 106 -15.62 4.02 -14.61
CA LEU A 106 -16.63 4.73 -13.80
C LEU A 106 -16.11 6.10 -13.32
N ASN A 107 -14.87 6.19 -12.85
CA ASN A 107 -14.22 7.45 -12.48
C ASN A 107 -14.22 8.45 -13.65
N ILE A 108 -13.82 8.01 -14.85
CA ILE A 108 -13.81 8.83 -16.06
C ILE A 108 -15.23 9.36 -16.37
N LYS A 109 -16.24 8.47 -16.33
CA LYS A 109 -17.62 8.85 -16.57
C LYS A 109 -18.09 9.92 -15.57
N LYS A 110 -17.87 9.70 -14.27
CA LYS A 110 -18.25 10.64 -13.20
C LYS A 110 -17.55 11.98 -13.37
N LYS A 111 -16.27 11.98 -13.79
CA LYS A 111 -15.51 13.21 -14.04
C LYS A 111 -16.01 14.02 -15.23
N ILE A 112 -16.56 13.34 -16.25
CA ILE A 112 -17.23 13.99 -17.40
C ILE A 112 -18.55 14.61 -16.97
N GLU A 113 -19.32 13.89 -16.13
CA GLU A 113 -20.62 14.35 -15.62
C GLU A 113 -20.47 15.50 -14.60
N ASP A 114 -19.44 15.43 -13.74
CA ASP A 114 -19.09 16.43 -12.75
C ASP A 114 -17.55 16.63 -12.70
N PRO A 115 -17.02 17.70 -13.33
CA PRO A 115 -15.59 18.02 -13.31
C PRO A 115 -15.00 18.24 -11.92
N THR A 116 -15.83 18.50 -10.90
CA THR A 116 -15.38 18.68 -9.51
C THR A 116 -15.33 17.35 -8.73
N HIS A 117 -15.80 16.26 -9.32
CA HIS A 117 -15.80 14.95 -8.67
C HIS A 117 -14.38 14.51 -8.29
N HIS A 118 -14.21 14.14 -7.03
CA HIS A 118 -12.97 13.54 -6.52
C HIS A 118 -12.99 12.02 -6.73
N GLU A 119 -12.20 11.56 -7.67
CA GLU A 119 -12.11 10.15 -8.08
C GLU A 119 -11.65 9.23 -6.95
N LEU A 120 -12.07 7.95 -7.01
CA LEU A 120 -11.49 6.91 -6.19
C LEU A 120 -10.04 6.64 -6.64
N GLN A 121 -9.11 6.49 -5.71
CA GLN A 121 -7.70 6.19 -5.98
C GLN A 121 -7.52 4.72 -6.40
N ILE A 122 -8.03 4.35 -7.57
CA ILE A 122 -8.13 2.95 -8.02
C ILE A 122 -6.78 2.26 -8.25
N TRP A 123 -5.68 2.98 -8.21
CA TRP A 123 -4.35 2.39 -8.23
C TRP A 123 -4.08 1.47 -7.02
N CYS A 124 -4.88 1.57 -5.95
CA CYS A 124 -4.87 0.65 -4.80
C CYS A 124 -5.79 -0.57 -4.99
N SER A 125 -6.17 -0.94 -6.22
CA SER A 125 -7.13 -2.03 -6.47
C SER A 125 -6.73 -3.37 -5.85
N ASP A 126 -5.45 -3.66 -5.80
CA ASP A 126 -4.88 -4.84 -5.15
C ASP A 126 -5.18 -4.88 -3.65
N MET A 127 -5.09 -3.73 -2.98
CA MET A 127 -5.33 -3.63 -1.54
C MET A 127 -6.79 -3.94 -1.20
N TRP A 128 -7.77 -3.42 -1.98
CA TRP A 128 -9.18 -3.80 -1.80
C TRP A 128 -9.43 -5.26 -2.14
N ALA A 129 -8.82 -5.75 -3.24
CA ALA A 129 -8.98 -7.16 -3.62
C ALA A 129 -8.45 -8.09 -2.53
N ILE A 130 -7.30 -7.81 -1.93
CA ILE A 130 -6.73 -8.60 -0.83
C ILE A 130 -7.64 -8.54 0.40
N ALA A 131 -7.93 -7.34 0.91
CA ALA A 131 -8.67 -7.17 2.16
C ALA A 131 -10.09 -7.76 2.07
N TRP A 132 -10.83 -7.47 1.00
CA TRP A 132 -12.21 -7.90 0.87
C TRP A 132 -12.33 -9.41 0.64
N ASN A 133 -11.40 -10.02 -0.10
CA ASN A 133 -11.34 -11.49 -0.22
C ASN A 133 -10.93 -12.17 1.11
N ALA A 134 -10.03 -11.56 1.88
CA ALA A 134 -9.70 -12.04 3.22
C ALA A 134 -10.93 -12.02 4.14
N TRP A 135 -11.69 -10.93 4.16
CA TRP A 135 -12.91 -10.81 4.97
C TRP A 135 -14.00 -11.82 4.59
N MET A 136 -14.18 -12.10 3.28
CA MET A 136 -15.13 -13.13 2.83
C MET A 136 -14.74 -14.54 3.25
N ARG A 137 -13.44 -14.81 3.43
CA ARG A 137 -12.94 -16.09 3.96
C ARG A 137 -12.91 -16.16 5.48
N GLY A 138 -13.37 -15.10 6.17
CA GLY A 138 -13.45 -15.05 7.63
C GLY A 138 -12.18 -14.58 8.31
N TYR A 139 -11.16 -14.13 7.57
CA TYR A 139 -9.97 -13.53 8.15
C TYR A 139 -10.28 -12.15 8.75
N ASN A 140 -9.54 -11.81 9.81
CA ASN A 140 -9.45 -10.45 10.33
C ASN A 140 -8.17 -9.80 9.79
N THR A 141 -8.25 -8.53 9.44
CA THR A 141 -7.09 -7.71 9.10
C THR A 141 -6.85 -6.71 10.22
N ASN A 142 -6.05 -7.11 11.21
CA ASN A 142 -5.81 -6.33 12.40
C ASN A 142 -4.75 -5.25 12.11
N ILE A 143 -5.12 -4.00 12.27
CA ILE A 143 -4.19 -2.89 12.15
C ILE A 143 -3.30 -2.85 13.38
N VAL A 144 -1.97 -2.85 13.18
CA VAL A 144 -0.98 -2.83 14.25
C VAL A 144 0.05 -1.72 14.04
N PRO A 145 0.45 -1.03 15.12
CA PRO A 145 1.40 0.09 15.00
C PRO A 145 2.75 -0.30 14.41
N GLU A 146 3.18 -1.54 14.61
CA GLU A 146 4.47 -2.07 14.14
C GLU A 146 4.55 -2.14 12.62
N LEU A 147 3.43 -2.29 11.94
CA LEU A 147 3.35 -2.28 10.46
C LEU A 147 3.10 -0.90 9.89
N ASN A 148 2.86 0.12 10.72
CA ASN A 148 2.74 1.49 10.24
C ASN A 148 4.09 1.98 9.74
N PHE A 149 4.05 2.76 8.67
CA PHE A 149 5.26 3.17 7.97
C PHE A 149 5.41 4.69 7.92
N ALA A 150 6.67 5.12 7.81
CA ALA A 150 7.00 6.49 7.45
C ALA A 150 6.87 6.67 5.93
N TRP A 151 6.22 7.74 5.51
CA TRP A 151 6.13 8.14 4.12
C TRP A 151 7.41 8.83 3.65
N ALA A 152 7.68 8.80 2.34
CA ALA A 152 8.79 9.57 1.77
C ALA A 152 8.70 11.07 2.05
N THR A 153 7.49 11.60 2.18
CA THR A 153 7.19 13.00 2.44
C THR A 153 7.27 13.41 3.90
N ASP A 154 7.35 12.45 4.83
CA ASP A 154 7.38 12.72 6.26
C ASP A 154 8.70 13.38 6.68
N ASP A 155 8.65 14.06 7.83
CA ASP A 155 9.83 14.54 8.52
C ASP A 155 10.77 13.38 8.86
N ILE A 156 12.08 13.64 8.83
CA ILE A 156 13.10 12.62 9.01
C ILE A 156 13.03 11.92 10.37
N SER A 157 12.45 12.57 11.39
CA SER A 157 12.24 11.95 12.71
C SER A 157 11.36 10.69 12.65
N ARG A 158 10.43 10.64 11.69
CA ARG A 158 9.58 9.45 11.47
C ARG A 158 10.37 8.21 11.09
N TRP A 159 11.56 8.37 10.49
CA TRP A 159 12.48 7.27 10.19
C TRP A 159 12.88 6.49 11.45
N ASP A 160 13.17 7.19 12.54
CA ASP A 160 13.62 6.57 13.79
C ASP A 160 12.44 5.96 14.59
N GLU A 161 11.23 6.46 14.39
CA GLU A 161 10.03 5.99 15.09
C GLU A 161 9.45 4.73 14.44
N ALA A 162 9.32 4.69 13.11
CA ALA A 162 8.74 3.58 12.36
C ALA A 162 9.71 2.40 12.20
N TYR A 163 9.20 1.19 12.03
CA TYR A 163 9.98 0.01 11.59
C TYR A 163 10.15 -0.04 10.07
N ILE A 164 9.27 0.62 9.35
CA ILE A 164 9.18 0.57 7.89
C ILE A 164 9.16 2.00 7.35
N MET A 165 9.95 2.26 6.33
CA MET A 165 9.81 3.42 5.46
C MET A 165 9.31 2.95 4.10
N HIS A 166 8.24 3.56 3.60
CA HIS A 166 7.66 3.29 2.29
C HIS A 166 7.90 4.48 1.36
N ASN A 167 8.61 4.28 0.25
CA ASN A 167 8.90 5.35 -0.70
C ASN A 167 7.69 5.66 -1.59
N ALA A 168 6.58 6.04 -0.95
CA ALA A 168 5.33 6.45 -1.56
C ALA A 168 4.99 7.91 -1.24
N GLY A 169 3.99 8.46 -1.91
CA GLY A 169 3.50 9.83 -1.69
C GLY A 169 4.27 10.93 -2.43
N VAL A 170 5.40 10.63 -3.06
CA VAL A 170 6.12 11.61 -3.90
C VAL A 170 5.45 11.71 -5.26
N THR A 171 5.07 12.92 -5.65
CA THR A 171 4.48 13.25 -6.97
C THR A 171 5.49 13.95 -7.87
N GLN A 172 5.12 14.15 -9.14
CA GLN A 172 5.95 14.90 -10.09
C GLN A 172 6.26 16.32 -9.60
N GLU A 173 5.33 16.98 -8.91
CA GLU A 173 5.53 18.33 -8.38
C GLU A 173 6.58 18.35 -7.26
N LEU A 174 6.64 17.30 -6.46
CA LEU A 174 7.60 17.15 -5.36
C LEU A 174 8.96 16.62 -5.80
N SER A 175 9.11 16.20 -7.06
CA SER A 175 10.30 15.53 -7.57
C SER A 175 11.58 16.40 -7.59
N LYS A 176 11.44 17.69 -7.41
CA LYS A 176 12.58 18.64 -7.29
C LYS A 176 13.26 18.53 -5.93
N ASP A 177 12.45 18.25 -4.91
CA ASP A 177 12.86 18.28 -3.51
C ASP A 177 12.98 16.89 -2.89
N LEU A 178 12.30 15.87 -3.47
CA LEU A 178 12.22 14.52 -2.95
C LEU A 178 12.57 13.49 -4.03
N PHE A 179 13.12 12.35 -3.62
CA PHE A 179 13.42 11.25 -4.53
C PHE A 179 12.13 10.66 -5.13
N TYR A 180 11.95 10.86 -6.42
CA TYR A 180 10.78 10.40 -7.17
C TYR A 180 11.13 9.18 -8.03
N LYS A 181 10.74 8.00 -7.57
CA LYS A 181 11.09 6.70 -8.20
C LYS A 181 10.74 6.60 -9.69
N ALA A 182 9.68 7.28 -10.14
CA ALA A 182 9.26 7.22 -11.54
C ALA A 182 10.26 7.86 -12.54
N HIS A 183 11.16 8.71 -12.07
CA HIS A 183 12.25 9.24 -12.91
C HIS A 183 13.32 8.19 -13.24
N TYR A 184 13.33 7.05 -12.54
CA TYR A 184 14.38 6.03 -12.64
C TYR A 184 13.92 4.72 -13.28
N ILE A 185 12.79 4.76 -13.97
CA ILE A 185 12.32 3.61 -14.76
C ILE A 185 13.33 3.36 -15.89
N GLY A 186 14.00 2.21 -15.85
CA GLY A 186 15.00 1.84 -16.84
C GLY A 186 16.40 2.39 -16.63
N MET A 187 16.68 3.05 -15.49
CA MET A 187 18.03 3.46 -15.09
C MET A 187 18.31 3.14 -13.63
N LEU A 188 19.60 3.03 -13.31
CA LEU A 188 20.04 2.68 -11.96
C LEU A 188 20.19 3.96 -11.10
N PRO A 189 19.33 4.18 -10.10
CA PRO A 189 19.32 5.44 -9.35
C PRO A 189 20.59 5.70 -8.55
N TYR A 190 21.37 4.68 -8.22
CA TYR A 190 22.66 4.85 -7.52
C TYR A 190 23.78 5.41 -8.39
N LEU A 191 23.61 5.49 -9.71
CA LEU A 191 24.56 6.12 -10.64
C LEU A 191 24.39 7.64 -10.73
N LEU A 192 23.40 8.22 -10.04
CA LEU A 192 23.16 9.65 -10.05
C LEU A 192 24.32 10.43 -9.43
N GLU A 193 24.73 11.46 -10.13
CA GLU A 193 25.61 12.51 -9.60
C GLU A 193 24.76 13.65 -9.03
N GLY A 194 25.16 14.13 -7.86
CA GLY A 194 24.51 15.26 -7.20
C GLY A 194 23.38 14.85 -6.25
N ASP A 195 23.28 15.61 -5.19
CA ASP A 195 22.32 15.45 -4.12
C ASP A 195 21.65 16.81 -3.87
N THR A 196 20.42 16.95 -4.37
CA THR A 196 19.63 18.19 -4.22
C THR A 196 18.36 17.98 -3.37
N TYR A 197 18.16 16.75 -2.84
CA TYR A 197 16.97 16.42 -2.08
C TYR A 197 17.01 17.00 -0.66
N LEU A 198 15.82 17.33 -0.13
CA LEU A 198 15.62 17.85 1.22
C LEU A 198 16.07 16.83 2.26
N ARG A 199 17.05 17.17 3.06
CA ARG A 199 17.68 16.29 4.06
C ARG A 199 16.84 16.07 5.31
N ASP A 200 15.80 16.87 5.51
CA ASP A 200 14.86 16.78 6.63
C ASP A 200 13.66 15.87 6.32
N ARG A 201 13.71 15.10 5.23
CA ARG A 201 12.64 14.19 4.80
C ARG A 201 13.08 12.73 4.78
N CYS A 202 12.16 11.82 5.05
CA CYS A 202 12.42 10.37 5.00
C CYS A 202 12.89 9.91 3.61
N SER A 203 12.42 10.54 2.54
CA SER A 203 12.87 10.32 1.16
C SER A 203 14.38 10.46 0.99
N TYR A 204 15.03 11.35 1.73
CA TYR A 204 16.48 11.52 1.69
C TYR A 204 17.22 10.29 2.22
N LYS A 205 16.77 9.72 3.32
CA LYS A 205 17.34 8.47 3.88
C LYS A 205 17.20 7.29 2.92
N TYR A 206 16.07 7.18 2.27
CA TYR A 206 15.85 6.17 1.22
C TYR A 206 16.87 6.34 0.09
N PHE A 207 17.06 7.56 -0.39
CA PHE A 207 18.03 7.87 -1.45
C PHE A 207 19.48 7.59 -1.02
N GLU A 208 19.89 7.96 0.21
CA GLU A 208 21.22 7.65 0.75
C GLU A 208 21.51 6.13 0.72
N LEU A 209 20.53 5.31 1.11
CA LEU A 209 20.68 3.86 1.11
C LEU A 209 20.81 3.29 -0.32
N ILE A 210 20.03 3.78 -1.28
CA ILE A 210 20.18 3.38 -2.68
C ILE A 210 21.60 3.71 -3.19
N LYS A 211 22.10 4.90 -2.90
CA LYS A 211 23.47 5.29 -3.29
C LYS A 211 24.53 4.41 -2.65
N SER A 212 24.35 4.00 -1.38
CA SER A 212 25.30 3.14 -0.68
C SER A 212 25.44 1.76 -1.32
N ILE A 213 24.36 1.22 -1.91
CA ILE A 213 24.38 -0.05 -2.65
C ILE A 213 25.29 0.07 -3.88
N GLY A 214 25.20 1.18 -4.63
CA GLY A 214 26.02 1.42 -5.81
C GLY A 214 27.52 1.55 -5.50
N GLY A 215 27.86 2.18 -4.38
CA GLY A 215 29.23 2.29 -3.93
C GLY A 215 29.90 0.95 -3.56
N ASN A 216 29.10 -0.02 -3.12
CA ASN A 216 29.58 -1.36 -2.77
C ASN A 216 29.61 -2.33 -3.98
N SER A 217 28.91 -2.02 -5.08
CA SER A 217 28.85 -2.89 -6.27
C SER A 217 30.13 -2.88 -7.12
N CYS A 218 31.10 -1.98 -6.83
CA CYS A 218 32.41 -1.99 -7.47
C CYS A 218 33.39 -3.00 -6.84
N LEU A 219 32.93 -3.84 -5.90
CA LEU A 219 33.75 -4.83 -5.19
C LEU A 219 33.35 -6.29 -5.48
N LEU A 220 32.51 -6.53 -6.48
CA LEU A 220 32.15 -7.87 -6.99
C LEU A 220 32.72 -8.05 -8.44
#